data_a941253be9dc3af2fb3f09dda2e34b55
#
_entry.id   a941253be9dc3af2fb3f09dda2e34b55
#
_cell.length_a   1.000
_cell.length_b   1.000
_cell.length_c   1.000
_cell.angle_alpha   90.00
_cell.angle_beta   90.00
_cell.angle_gamma   90.00
#
_symmetry.space_group_name_H-M   'P 1'
#
loop_
_entity.id
_entity.type
_entity.pdbx_description
1 polymer ?
#
loop_
_entity_poly.entity_id
_entity_poly.type
_entity_poly.pdbx_seq_one_letter_code
_entity_poly.pdbx_strand_id
1 'polypeptide(L)'
;DSDMNGNGDKTDEIPMVLAESNWSGHLLNMSNAWGIAAWRSNDLDYYYKLQDGKVLPTANTQEYRSYLEYMHKLIADGLLDKESFTQTNDQYYAKLKSDRIGFFSGWTPQTLLPEDDAAKWVPVKVLQAEDSITPVKTGRRNKPVANRTGFVITTNCENPERLLQWW
;
A
#
# COMPACT_ATOMS: atom_id res chain seq x y z
N ASP A 1 19.02 10.54 -9.77
CA ASP A 1 19.78 10.75 -11.03
C ASP A 1 20.31 9.43 -11.63
N SER A 2 19.64 8.33 -11.38
CA SER A 2 19.98 7.01 -11.91
C SER A 2 19.13 6.74 -13.15
N ASP A 3 19.74 6.22 -14.20
CA ASP A 3 19.05 5.61 -15.33
C ASP A 3 18.74 4.16 -14.92
N MET A 4 17.53 3.91 -14.44
CA MET A 4 17.16 2.61 -13.85
C MET A 4 16.89 1.56 -14.93
N ASN A 5 16.37 1.97 -16.08
CA ASN A 5 16.07 1.08 -17.19
C ASN A 5 17.22 0.94 -18.21
N GLY A 6 18.31 1.75 -18.07
CA GLY A 6 19.50 1.66 -18.91
C GLY A 6 19.33 2.18 -20.34
N ASN A 7 18.30 3.02 -20.60
CA ASN A 7 18.02 3.55 -21.94
C ASN A 7 18.83 4.80 -22.32
N GLY A 8 19.58 5.38 -21.37
CA GLY A 8 20.36 6.60 -21.53
C GLY A 8 19.60 7.88 -21.25
N ASP A 9 18.29 7.83 -21.00
CA ASP A 9 17.45 8.95 -20.62
C ASP A 9 17.11 8.89 -19.12
N LYS A 10 17.66 9.82 -18.35
CA LYS A 10 17.39 9.93 -16.90
C LYS A 10 16.17 10.75 -16.56
N THR A 11 15.51 11.32 -17.55
CA THR A 11 14.35 12.21 -17.37
C THR A 11 13.03 11.47 -17.40
N ASP A 12 13.02 10.22 -17.85
CA ASP A 12 11.82 9.37 -17.93
C ASP A 12 11.59 8.51 -16.69
N GLU A 13 12.48 8.63 -15.69
CA GLU A 13 12.41 7.90 -14.43
C GLU A 13 11.33 8.46 -13.49
N ILE A 14 10.66 7.57 -12.80
CA ILE A 14 9.59 7.90 -11.84
C ILE A 14 10.08 7.53 -10.43
N PRO A 15 10.52 8.51 -9.61
CA PRO A 15 11.09 8.20 -8.30
C PRO A 15 10.12 7.46 -7.38
N MET A 16 8.83 7.83 -7.37
CA MET A 16 7.78 7.21 -6.59
C MET A 16 6.47 7.17 -7.36
N VAL A 17 5.82 6.01 -7.37
CA VAL A 17 4.47 5.83 -7.90
C VAL A 17 3.55 5.24 -6.84
N LEU A 18 2.38 5.84 -6.68
CA LEU A 18 1.27 5.37 -5.87
C LEU A 18 0.01 5.39 -6.72
N ALA A 19 -1.09 4.82 -6.23
CA ALA A 19 -2.35 4.83 -6.98
C ALA A 19 -3.54 4.96 -6.05
N GLU A 20 -4.29 6.06 -6.20
CA GLU A 20 -5.55 6.29 -5.45
C GLU A 20 -6.57 5.18 -5.73
N SER A 21 -6.57 4.62 -6.94
CA SER A 21 -7.43 3.53 -7.36
C SER A 21 -7.07 2.16 -6.77
N ASN A 22 -5.85 2.01 -6.22
CA ASN A 22 -5.32 0.72 -5.77
C ASN A 22 -5.24 0.63 -4.25
N TRP A 23 -5.90 -0.36 -3.65
CA TRP A 23 -5.93 -0.52 -2.20
C TRP A 23 -4.55 -0.77 -1.57
N SER A 24 -3.66 -1.49 -2.25
CA SER A 24 -2.31 -1.80 -1.75
C SER A 24 -1.29 -0.73 -2.12
N GLY A 25 -1.50 -0.01 -3.22
CA GLY A 25 -0.69 1.11 -3.69
C GLY A 25 -1.21 2.47 -3.26
N HIS A 26 -2.21 2.53 -2.39
CA HIS A 26 -2.91 3.75 -2.04
C HIS A 26 -2.02 4.77 -1.33
N LEU A 27 -2.24 6.06 -1.64
CA LEU A 27 -1.47 7.16 -1.05
C LEU A 27 -1.51 7.15 0.48
N LEU A 28 -2.65 6.84 1.08
CA LEU A 28 -2.81 6.78 2.54
C LEU A 28 -1.90 5.75 3.24
N ASN A 29 -1.37 4.76 2.52
CA ASN A 29 -0.42 3.80 3.11
C ASN A 29 0.86 4.49 3.61
N MET A 30 1.23 5.63 3.03
CA MET A 30 2.36 6.44 3.49
C MET A 30 2.10 7.13 4.83
N SER A 31 0.85 7.39 5.19
CA SER A 31 0.49 8.05 6.45
C SER A 31 0.87 7.25 7.70
N ASN A 32 1.16 5.96 7.53
CA ASN A 32 1.63 5.08 8.60
C ASN A 32 2.93 5.58 9.24
N ALA A 33 3.77 6.28 8.46
CA ALA A 33 5.01 6.91 8.94
C ALA A 33 4.75 8.02 9.98
N TRP A 34 3.57 8.61 9.98
CA TRP A 34 3.09 9.63 10.94
C TRP A 34 2.28 9.04 12.10
N GLY A 35 2.33 7.72 12.30
CA GLY A 35 1.56 7.07 13.36
C GLY A 35 0.06 6.98 13.05
N ILE A 36 -0.35 7.18 11.79
CA ILE A 36 -1.73 7.14 11.36
C ILE A 36 -2.06 5.76 10.82
N ALA A 37 -2.96 5.06 11.48
CA ALA A 37 -3.47 3.77 11.03
C ALA A 37 -4.58 3.96 9.99
N ALA A 38 -4.25 4.56 8.85
CA ALA A 38 -5.18 4.67 7.75
C ALA A 38 -4.98 3.49 6.78
N TRP A 39 -6.08 2.94 6.32
CA TRP A 39 -6.11 1.86 5.34
C TRP A 39 -7.34 2.03 4.47
N ARG A 40 -7.17 2.00 3.16
CA ARG A 40 -8.29 1.83 2.25
C ARG A 40 -8.53 0.35 2.00
N SER A 41 -9.73 -0.13 2.30
CA SER A 41 -10.21 -1.42 1.83
C SER A 41 -11.41 -1.18 0.91
N ASN A 42 -11.74 -2.15 0.07
CA ASN A 42 -12.88 -2.05 -0.84
C ASN A 42 -14.22 -1.80 -0.12
N ASP A 43 -14.27 -2.04 1.19
CA ASP A 43 -15.51 -2.00 1.96
C ASP A 43 -15.50 -0.97 3.11
N LEU A 44 -14.32 -0.54 3.60
CA LEU A 44 -14.23 0.35 4.76
C LEU A 44 -12.93 1.15 4.74
N ASP A 45 -13.06 2.45 4.70
CA ASP A 45 -11.97 3.38 4.90
C ASP A 45 -11.80 3.67 6.39
N TYR A 46 -10.63 3.36 6.94
CA TYR A 46 -10.33 3.59 8.35
C TYR A 46 -9.67 4.95 8.53
N TYR A 47 -10.46 5.95 8.91
CA TYR A 47 -9.99 7.33 9.12
C TYR A 47 -10.12 7.80 10.56
N TYR A 48 -10.10 6.87 11.52
CA TYR A 48 -10.29 7.19 12.92
C TYR A 48 -9.12 6.67 13.76
N LYS A 49 -8.71 7.45 14.76
CA LYS A 49 -7.80 7.01 15.81
C LYS A 49 -8.49 7.02 17.17
N LEU A 50 -8.07 6.11 18.04
CA LEU A 50 -8.45 6.11 19.43
C LEU A 50 -7.36 6.84 20.21
N GLN A 51 -7.72 7.92 20.88
CA GLN A 51 -6.82 8.69 21.74
C GLN A 51 -7.57 9.05 23.03
N ASP A 52 -6.98 8.70 24.19
CA ASP A 52 -7.53 8.96 25.53
C ASP A 52 -8.99 8.49 25.69
N GLY A 53 -9.29 7.30 25.13
CA GLY A 53 -10.63 6.71 25.18
C GLY A 53 -11.65 7.36 24.22
N LYS A 54 -11.24 8.31 23.39
CA LYS A 54 -12.09 8.99 22.42
C LYS A 54 -11.75 8.57 21.00
N VAL A 55 -12.78 8.41 20.18
CA VAL A 55 -12.63 8.20 18.74
C VAL A 55 -12.53 9.56 18.04
N LEU A 56 -11.43 9.80 17.38
CA LEU A 56 -11.17 11.07 16.68
C LEU A 56 -11.02 10.80 15.17
N PRO A 57 -11.62 11.66 14.32
CA PRO A 57 -11.33 11.64 12.89
C PRO A 57 -9.86 11.95 12.65
N THR A 58 -9.19 11.11 11.90
CA THR A 58 -7.74 11.26 11.62
C THR A 58 -7.45 12.56 10.88
N ALA A 59 -8.37 12.97 9.99
CA ALA A 59 -8.23 14.19 9.20
C ALA A 59 -8.11 15.49 10.05
N ASN A 60 -8.54 15.46 11.31
CA ASN A 60 -8.48 16.61 12.22
C ASN A 60 -7.21 16.63 13.09
N THR A 61 -6.22 15.80 12.77
CA THR A 61 -5.01 15.68 13.57
C THR A 61 -3.84 16.41 12.93
N GLN A 62 -2.88 16.85 13.77
CA GLN A 62 -1.66 17.50 13.29
C GLN A 62 -0.79 16.53 12.47
N GLU A 63 -0.77 15.26 12.85
CA GLU A 63 -0.03 14.21 12.15
C GLU A 63 -0.54 14.06 10.71
N TYR A 64 -1.85 14.11 10.51
CA TYR A 64 -2.44 14.03 9.16
C TYR A 64 -2.10 15.26 8.32
N ARG A 65 -2.10 16.44 8.94
CA ARG A 65 -1.68 17.67 8.28
C ARG A 65 -0.22 17.59 7.83
N SER A 66 0.69 17.18 8.72
CA SER A 66 2.11 17.01 8.40
C SER A 66 2.34 15.99 7.29
N TYR A 67 1.56 14.90 7.29
CA TYR A 67 1.54 13.94 6.19
C TYR A 67 1.15 14.59 4.86
N LEU A 68 0.08 15.37 4.82
CA LEU A 68 -0.35 16.06 3.59
C LEU A 68 0.65 17.09 3.10
N GLU A 69 1.27 17.84 4.00
CA GLU A 69 2.32 18.81 3.67
C GLU A 69 3.54 18.11 3.03
N TYR A 70 3.92 16.93 3.56
CA TYR A 70 4.98 16.12 2.98
C TYR A 70 4.61 15.58 1.59
N MET A 71 3.40 15.03 1.43
CA MET A 71 2.93 14.53 0.13
C MET A 71 2.88 15.65 -0.91
N HIS A 72 2.42 16.85 -0.52
CA HIS A 72 2.44 18.03 -1.37
C HIS A 72 3.87 18.39 -1.81
N LYS A 73 4.83 18.33 -0.87
CA LYS A 73 6.24 18.57 -1.18
C LYS A 73 6.80 17.55 -2.17
N LEU A 74 6.49 16.26 -2.04
CA LEU A 74 6.94 15.23 -2.98
C LEU A 74 6.43 15.50 -4.41
N ILE A 75 5.20 15.99 -4.53
CA ILE A 75 4.61 16.36 -5.84
C ILE A 75 5.32 17.61 -6.41
N ALA A 76 5.52 18.63 -5.58
CA ALA A 76 6.16 19.88 -5.99
C ALA A 76 7.61 19.66 -6.45
N ASP A 77 8.32 18.76 -5.78
CA ASP A 77 9.70 18.39 -6.08
C ASP A 77 9.80 17.38 -7.26
N GLY A 78 8.66 16.92 -7.82
CA GLY A 78 8.63 15.93 -8.90
C GLY A 78 9.01 14.51 -8.47
N LEU A 79 8.98 14.23 -7.17
CA LEU A 79 9.35 12.93 -6.60
C LEU A 79 8.18 11.94 -6.55
N LEU A 80 6.94 12.42 -6.50
CA LEU A 80 5.73 11.62 -6.62
C LEU A 80 5.10 11.83 -7.99
N ASP A 81 4.82 10.74 -8.67
CA ASP A 81 4.10 10.76 -9.94
C ASP A 81 2.74 11.45 -9.80
N LYS A 82 2.53 12.50 -10.58
CA LYS A 82 1.29 13.30 -10.57
C LYS A 82 0.06 12.49 -10.98
N GLU A 83 0.25 11.46 -11.80
CA GLU A 83 -0.83 10.56 -12.18
C GLU A 83 -1.27 9.63 -11.07
N SER A 84 -0.54 9.56 -9.94
CA SER A 84 -0.91 8.76 -8.76
C SER A 84 -2.33 9.01 -8.26
N PHE A 85 -2.90 10.19 -8.55
CA PHE A 85 -4.26 10.57 -8.15
C PHE A 85 -5.35 10.15 -9.15
N THR A 86 -4.99 9.93 -10.40
CA THR A 86 -5.97 9.76 -11.51
C THR A 86 -5.79 8.48 -12.30
N GLN A 87 -4.63 7.82 -12.18
CA GLN A 87 -4.34 6.60 -12.93
C GLN A 87 -5.23 5.43 -12.51
N THR A 88 -5.55 4.60 -13.48
CA THR A 88 -6.23 3.32 -13.25
C THR A 88 -5.27 2.28 -12.69
N ASN A 89 -5.82 1.16 -12.17
CA ASN A 89 -5.00 0.02 -11.76
C ASN A 89 -4.13 -0.52 -12.89
N ASP A 90 -4.66 -0.59 -14.11
CA ASP A 90 -3.92 -1.09 -15.26
C ASP A 90 -2.74 -0.19 -15.63
N GLN A 91 -2.93 1.13 -15.56
CA GLN A 91 -1.86 2.11 -15.76
C GLN A 91 -0.79 2.02 -14.67
N TYR A 92 -1.22 1.87 -13.41
CA TYR A 92 -0.33 1.64 -12.28
C TYR A 92 0.54 0.39 -12.48
N TYR A 93 -0.08 -0.75 -12.81
CA TYR A 93 0.65 -2.00 -13.06
C TYR A 93 1.56 -1.94 -14.30
N ALA A 94 1.16 -1.22 -15.33
CA ALA A 94 2.01 -0.99 -16.50
C ALA A 94 3.29 -0.22 -16.14
N LYS A 95 3.16 0.81 -15.29
CA LYS A 95 4.33 1.55 -14.78
C LYS A 95 5.26 0.66 -13.95
N LEU A 96 4.72 -0.19 -13.05
CA LEU A 96 5.56 -1.09 -12.25
C LEU A 96 6.41 -2.05 -13.11
N LYS A 97 5.95 -2.39 -14.31
CA LYS A 97 6.65 -3.28 -15.25
C LYS A 97 7.64 -2.55 -16.16
N SER A 98 7.77 -1.23 -16.04
CA SER A 98 8.56 -0.43 -16.99
C SER A 98 10.03 -0.28 -16.63
N ASP A 99 10.50 -0.88 -15.53
CA ASP A 99 11.86 -0.73 -14.98
C ASP A 99 12.30 0.73 -14.69
N ARG A 100 11.34 1.69 -14.66
CA ARG A 100 11.60 3.12 -14.44
C ARG A 100 11.21 3.62 -13.05
N ILE A 101 10.74 2.72 -12.18
CA ILE A 101 10.16 3.08 -10.89
C ILE A 101 11.17 2.87 -9.78
N GLY A 102 11.39 3.90 -8.95
CA GLY A 102 12.27 3.80 -7.78
C GLY A 102 11.59 3.26 -6.54
N PHE A 103 10.33 3.62 -6.30
CA PHE A 103 9.55 3.21 -5.13
C PHE A 103 8.07 3.02 -5.49
N PHE A 104 7.47 1.99 -4.94
CA PHE A 104 6.01 1.80 -4.95
C PHE A 104 5.52 1.18 -3.63
N SER A 105 4.24 1.36 -3.34
CA SER A 105 3.55 0.63 -2.28
C SER A 105 2.72 -0.50 -2.89
N GLY A 106 2.77 -1.68 -2.30
CA GLY A 106 2.03 -2.83 -2.81
C GLY A 106 1.92 -3.95 -1.78
N TRP A 107 1.18 -5.00 -2.13
CA TRP A 107 1.07 -6.16 -1.26
C TRP A 107 2.39 -6.94 -1.19
N THR A 108 2.81 -7.47 -2.30
CA THR A 108 4.15 -8.03 -2.52
C THR A 108 4.53 -7.85 -3.99
N PRO A 109 5.81 -7.68 -4.33
CA PRO A 109 6.21 -7.61 -5.73
C PRO A 109 5.74 -8.82 -6.54
N GLN A 110 5.78 -10.03 -5.95
CA GLN A 110 5.41 -11.29 -6.62
C GLN A 110 3.93 -11.37 -7.02
N THR A 111 3.05 -10.61 -6.41
CA THR A 111 1.64 -10.54 -6.80
C THR A 111 1.36 -9.53 -7.90
N LEU A 112 2.30 -8.65 -8.15
CA LEU A 112 2.15 -7.50 -9.06
C LEU A 112 2.99 -7.64 -10.33
N LEU A 113 4.10 -8.38 -10.25
CA LEU A 113 5.13 -8.46 -11.28
C LEU A 113 5.46 -9.92 -11.61
N PRO A 114 5.97 -10.21 -12.82
CA PRO A 114 6.63 -11.46 -13.12
C PRO A 114 7.77 -11.77 -12.14
N GLU A 115 8.10 -13.04 -11.95
CA GLU A 115 9.06 -13.51 -10.94
C GLU A 115 10.44 -12.84 -11.08
N ASP A 116 10.98 -12.76 -12.29
CA ASP A 116 12.27 -12.14 -12.57
C ASP A 116 12.29 -10.64 -12.25
N ASP A 117 11.19 -9.94 -12.52
CA ASP A 117 11.06 -8.51 -12.20
C ASP A 117 10.84 -8.32 -10.70
N ALA A 118 10.06 -9.18 -10.07
CA ALA A 118 9.82 -9.12 -8.63
C ALA A 118 11.11 -9.32 -7.82
N ALA A 119 12.06 -10.11 -8.31
CA ALA A 119 13.35 -10.36 -7.66
C ALA A 119 14.26 -9.12 -7.60
N LYS A 120 14.03 -8.13 -8.45
CA LYS A 120 14.78 -6.86 -8.44
C LYS A 120 14.40 -5.94 -7.27
N TRP A 121 13.25 -6.17 -6.62
CA TRP A 121 12.71 -5.32 -5.59
C TRP A 121 13.08 -5.78 -4.18
N VAL A 122 13.49 -4.83 -3.36
CA VAL A 122 13.80 -5.07 -1.95
C VAL A 122 12.81 -4.31 -1.06
N PRO A 123 12.30 -4.94 0.02
CA PRO A 123 11.42 -4.26 0.95
C PRO A 123 12.20 -3.20 1.73
N VAL A 124 11.60 -2.01 1.88
CA VAL A 124 12.13 -0.99 2.77
C VAL A 124 11.60 -1.20 4.19
N LYS A 125 12.37 -0.75 5.18
CA LYS A 125 11.90 -0.72 6.57
C LYS A 125 10.66 0.16 6.69
N VAL A 126 9.87 -0.05 7.75
CA VAL A 126 8.76 0.85 8.08
C VAL A 126 9.28 2.28 8.13
N LEU A 127 8.70 3.13 7.29
CA LEU A 127 9.06 4.53 7.22
C LEU A 127 8.62 5.25 8.50
N GLN A 128 9.41 6.20 8.95
CA GLN A 128 9.16 7.01 10.13
C GLN A 128 9.36 8.48 9.75
N ALA A 129 8.34 9.30 9.99
CA ALA A 129 8.38 10.71 9.61
C ALA A 129 9.36 11.51 10.47
N GLU A 130 9.39 11.24 11.77
CA GLU A 130 10.25 11.88 12.76
C GLU A 130 10.59 10.91 13.90
N ASP A 131 11.72 11.08 14.56
CA ASP A 131 12.17 10.21 15.66
C ASP A 131 11.19 10.17 16.85
N SER A 132 10.41 11.23 17.04
CA SER A 132 9.39 11.34 18.08
C SER A 132 8.10 10.58 17.77
N ILE A 133 7.88 10.18 16.52
CA ILE A 133 6.67 9.50 16.07
C ILE A 133 6.91 8.00 15.99
N THR A 134 6.05 7.22 16.63
CA THR A 134 6.05 5.77 16.45
C THR A 134 5.22 5.42 15.22
N PRO A 135 5.84 4.91 14.14
CA PRO A 135 5.10 4.52 12.95
C PRO A 135 4.19 3.34 13.26
N VAL A 136 3.05 3.27 12.58
CA VAL A 136 2.10 2.17 12.74
C VAL A 136 2.17 1.25 11.54
N LYS A 137 2.11 -0.05 11.79
CA LYS A 137 1.93 -1.03 10.73
C LYS A 137 0.43 -1.33 10.61
N THR A 138 -0.17 -0.88 9.52
CA THR A 138 -1.49 -1.35 9.15
C THR A 138 -1.35 -2.71 8.50
N GLY A 139 -1.49 -3.75 9.31
CA GLY A 139 -1.60 -5.11 8.84
C GLY A 139 -3.02 -5.60 9.04
N ARG A 140 -3.43 -6.63 8.33
CA ARG A 140 -4.62 -7.38 8.70
C ARG A 140 -4.49 -7.72 10.18
N ARG A 141 -5.34 -7.15 11.02
CA ARG A 141 -5.56 -7.73 12.33
C ARG A 141 -5.96 -9.17 12.06
N ASN A 142 -5.22 -10.12 12.60
CA ASN A 142 -5.72 -11.48 12.71
C ASN A 142 -7.04 -11.38 13.47
N LYS A 143 -8.13 -11.29 12.70
CA LYS A 143 -9.45 -11.40 13.30
C LYS A 143 -9.52 -12.84 13.79
N PRO A 144 -9.73 -13.11 15.08
CA PRO A 144 -9.87 -14.47 15.58
C PRO A 144 -11.18 -15.14 15.10
N VAL A 145 -11.88 -14.50 14.19
CA VAL A 145 -13.13 -14.99 13.63
C VAL A 145 -12.82 -15.52 12.23
N ALA A 146 -13.09 -16.81 12.05
CA ALA A 146 -13.07 -17.44 10.74
C ALA A 146 -13.90 -16.59 9.75
N ASN A 147 -13.29 -16.25 8.63
CA ASN A 147 -14.00 -15.55 7.58
C ASN A 147 -15.10 -16.51 7.07
N ARG A 148 -16.37 -16.12 7.22
CA ARG A 148 -17.53 -16.94 6.81
C ARG A 148 -17.51 -17.33 5.33
N THR A 149 -16.71 -16.66 4.52
CA THR A 149 -16.59 -16.88 3.07
C THR A 149 -15.21 -17.44 2.68
N GLY A 150 -14.38 -17.82 3.65
CA GLY A 150 -13.00 -18.25 3.38
C GLY A 150 -12.90 -19.69 2.87
N PHE A 151 -13.85 -20.53 3.23
CA PHE A 151 -13.89 -21.93 2.84
C PHE A 151 -15.33 -22.41 2.72
N VAL A 152 -15.67 -23.04 1.61
CA VAL A 152 -17.01 -23.56 1.33
C VAL A 152 -16.90 -24.98 0.83
N ILE A 153 -17.69 -25.87 1.43
CA ILE A 153 -17.86 -27.23 0.96
C ILE A 153 -19.22 -27.33 0.25
N THR A 154 -19.20 -27.74 -0.99
CA THR A 154 -20.45 -27.91 -1.77
C THR A 154 -21.17 -29.17 -1.36
N THR A 155 -22.49 -29.23 -1.63
CA THR A 155 -23.34 -30.43 -1.40
C THR A 155 -22.92 -31.64 -2.21
N ASN A 156 -22.11 -31.46 -3.26
CA ASN A 156 -21.60 -32.54 -4.10
C ASN A 156 -20.31 -33.17 -3.53
N CYS A 157 -19.81 -32.69 -2.40
CA CYS A 157 -18.64 -33.29 -1.76
C CYS A 157 -19.04 -34.60 -1.05
N GLU A 158 -18.51 -35.71 -1.52
CA GLU A 158 -18.80 -37.04 -0.96
C GLU A 158 -18.23 -37.28 0.42
N ASN A 159 -17.10 -36.59 0.75
CA ASN A 159 -16.38 -36.78 1.99
C ASN A 159 -15.98 -35.43 2.66
N PRO A 160 -16.96 -34.64 3.14
CA PRO A 160 -16.67 -33.32 3.72
C PRO A 160 -15.79 -33.36 4.96
N GLU A 161 -15.92 -34.42 5.79
CA GLU A 161 -15.09 -34.59 6.99
C GLU A 161 -13.62 -34.80 6.64
N ARG A 162 -13.33 -35.59 5.61
CA ARG A 162 -11.96 -35.81 5.16
C ARG A 162 -11.33 -34.56 4.60
N LEU A 163 -12.11 -33.73 3.93
CA LEU A 163 -11.66 -32.43 3.40
C LEU A 163 -11.32 -31.45 4.53
N LEU A 164 -12.10 -31.46 5.63
CA LEU A 164 -11.83 -30.66 6.81
C LEU A 164 -10.61 -31.16 7.60
N GLN A 165 -10.33 -32.46 7.57
CA GLN A 165 -9.10 -33.01 8.18
C GLN A 165 -7.83 -32.65 7.40
N TRP A 166 -7.98 -32.45 6.09
CA TRP A 166 -6.87 -32.05 5.23
C TRP A 166 -6.55 -30.54 5.35
N TRP A 167 -7.55 -29.72 5.67
CA TRP A 167 -7.41 -28.28 5.88
C TRP A 167 -6.69 -27.96 7.20
#